data_bc69273d1c5e81d2e6596e57c811bbaa
#
_entry.id   bc69273d1c5e81d2e6596e57c811bbaa
#
_cell.length_a   1.000
_cell.length_b   1.000
_cell.length_c   1.000
_cell.angle_alpha   90.00
_cell.angle_beta   90.00
_cell.angle_gamma   90.00
#
_symmetry.space_group_name_H-M   'P 1'
#
loop_
_entity.id
_entity.type
_entity.pdbx_description
1 polymer ?
#
loop_
_entity_poly.entity_id
_entity_poly.type
_entity_poly.pdbx_seq_one_letter_code
_entity_poly.pdbx_strand_id
1 'polypeptide(L)'
;MPAPEPLNVVGIDDWAFRRNHSYGTIVCDLERRRIVTLLPDREMATVEAWLAGRPDITVLSRDRGGGYGEAASKALPGAIQVADRWHLMENASSAFLSAVRKSMRPIRAAIGATTINPELLTCAERLQYEGYLRREETIATILALAKDGTAIKQIVRKTGHSRNRVRQVLRGDRGDVFRTRQSSLDAHLPLLDALWAGGCRNGAKLWRRLKLDGFRGSQRVVSEWATRRRRSEKASDQQLQKVPSARTIARLMTSARDHMSKADAVTIAAIEAGVPTLVAARTLTDRFHTMIRNRKEVDLVPWIVAASDSLIGSFASGVTKDIAAVHAALVQPWSNGQTEGQITKLKLVKRQMYGRAKIDLLQARLIGAT
;
A
#
# COMPACT_ATOMS: atom_id res chain seq x y z
N MET A 1 18.90 33.24 -31.12
CA MET A 1 18.67 31.96 -30.43
C MET A 1 17.46 31.28 -31.08
N PRO A 2 17.50 29.99 -31.43
CA PRO A 2 16.29 29.35 -31.92
C PRO A 2 15.18 29.47 -30.89
N ALA A 3 13.94 29.67 -31.36
CA ALA A 3 12.78 29.70 -30.48
C ALA A 3 12.75 28.39 -29.64
N PRO A 4 12.40 28.47 -28.35
CA PRO A 4 12.29 27.26 -27.55
C PRO A 4 11.27 26.32 -28.19
N GLU A 5 11.66 25.05 -28.36
CA GLU A 5 10.79 24.04 -28.93
C GLU A 5 9.51 23.92 -28.10
N PRO A 6 8.32 23.83 -28.73
CA PRO A 6 7.07 23.70 -28.02
C PRO A 6 7.03 22.44 -27.17
N LEU A 7 6.45 22.53 -25.99
CA LEU A 7 6.32 21.46 -25.02
C LEU A 7 4.85 20.99 -24.99
N ASN A 8 4.50 20.02 -25.82
CA ASN A 8 3.09 19.61 -25.98
C ASN A 8 2.59 18.61 -24.97
N VAL A 9 3.41 17.62 -24.63
CA VAL A 9 3.01 16.48 -23.77
C VAL A 9 3.96 16.33 -22.61
N VAL A 10 3.46 16.51 -21.40
CA VAL A 10 4.27 16.44 -20.18
C VAL A 10 3.79 15.37 -19.21
N GLY A 11 4.74 14.81 -18.48
CA GLY A 11 4.49 14.00 -17.29
C GLY A 11 4.96 14.73 -16.04
N ILE A 12 4.12 14.74 -15.01
CA ILE A 12 4.43 15.34 -13.71
C ILE A 12 4.30 14.29 -12.62
N ASP A 13 5.28 14.28 -11.68
CA ASP A 13 5.25 13.39 -10.53
C ASP A 13 6.06 13.98 -9.36
N ASP A 14 5.88 13.42 -8.16
CA ASP A 14 6.66 13.83 -7.01
C ASP A 14 7.93 12.96 -6.82
N TRP A 15 8.94 13.52 -6.24
CA TRP A 15 10.14 12.81 -5.85
C TRP A 15 10.66 13.29 -4.50
N ALA A 16 11.22 12.38 -3.68
CA ALA A 16 11.68 12.72 -2.35
C ALA A 16 13.11 13.26 -2.35
N PHE A 17 13.29 14.50 -1.93
CA PHE A 17 14.60 15.00 -1.49
C PHE A 17 15.06 14.26 -0.27
N ARG A 18 14.19 14.16 0.74
CA ARG A 18 14.38 13.42 1.96
C ARG A 18 13.09 12.68 2.27
N ARG A 19 13.15 11.36 2.21
CA ARG A 19 11.97 10.52 2.43
C ARG A 19 11.24 10.90 3.72
N ASN A 20 9.93 11.11 3.65
CA ASN A 20 9.04 11.54 4.72
C ASN A 20 9.30 12.97 5.27
N HIS A 21 10.14 13.78 4.61
CA HIS A 21 10.42 15.15 5.04
C HIS A 21 10.21 16.19 3.95
N SER A 22 10.85 16.05 2.81
CA SER A 22 10.78 17.04 1.74
C SER A 22 10.67 16.36 0.38
N TYR A 23 9.79 16.89 -0.44
CA TYR A 23 9.49 16.40 -1.78
C TYR A 23 9.62 17.56 -2.75
N GLY A 24 9.98 17.27 -3.99
CA GLY A 24 9.93 18.17 -5.12
C GLY A 24 9.08 17.56 -6.23
N THR A 25 8.85 18.31 -7.28
CA THR A 25 8.15 17.88 -8.47
C THR A 25 9.14 17.73 -9.63
N ILE A 26 9.02 16.67 -10.40
CA ILE A 26 9.71 16.48 -11.67
C ILE A 26 8.73 16.70 -12.80
N VAL A 27 9.17 17.41 -13.82
CA VAL A 27 8.43 17.58 -15.08
C VAL A 27 9.25 17.00 -16.21
N CYS A 28 8.63 16.13 -16.99
CA CYS A 28 9.25 15.43 -18.11
C CYS A 28 8.50 15.71 -19.40
N ASP A 29 9.24 15.92 -20.48
CA ASP A 29 8.74 15.88 -21.85
C ASP A 29 8.57 14.41 -22.25
N LEU A 30 7.32 13.99 -22.46
CA LEU A 30 7.01 12.59 -22.77
C LEU A 30 7.26 12.26 -24.24
N GLU A 31 7.27 13.26 -25.14
CA GLU A 31 7.58 13.06 -26.55
C GLU A 31 9.07 12.84 -26.75
N ARG A 32 9.91 13.69 -26.12
CA ARG A 32 11.37 13.64 -26.25
C ARG A 32 12.04 12.81 -25.19
N ARG A 33 11.26 12.28 -24.24
CA ARG A 33 11.71 11.38 -23.14
C ARG A 33 12.83 12.00 -22.31
N ARG A 34 12.71 13.27 -21.95
CA ARG A 34 13.73 14.00 -21.18
C ARG A 34 13.10 14.75 -20.00
N ILE A 35 13.92 15.03 -18.99
CA ILE A 35 13.53 15.89 -17.87
C ILE A 35 13.53 17.34 -18.40
N VAL A 36 12.45 18.07 -18.12
CA VAL A 36 12.32 19.49 -18.46
C VAL A 36 12.79 20.36 -17.29
N THR A 37 12.33 20.04 -16.08
CA THR A 37 12.70 20.79 -14.87
C THR A 37 12.44 19.99 -13.60
N LEU A 38 13.05 20.45 -12.51
CA LEU A 38 12.75 20.02 -11.14
C LEU A 38 12.21 21.23 -10.38
N LEU A 39 11.00 21.12 -9.83
CA LEU A 39 10.44 22.16 -8.95
C LEU A 39 10.82 21.86 -7.48
N PRO A 40 11.00 22.92 -6.66
CA PRO A 40 11.57 22.80 -5.32
C PRO A 40 10.64 22.08 -4.33
N ASP A 41 9.38 22.04 -4.61
CA ASP A 41 8.34 21.41 -3.78
C ASP A 41 7.26 20.74 -4.64
N ARG A 42 6.20 20.24 -4.00
CA ARG A 42 5.03 19.68 -4.65
C ARG A 42 3.75 20.48 -4.34
N GLU A 43 3.93 21.72 -3.93
CA GLU A 43 2.83 22.60 -3.62
C GLU A 43 2.06 22.97 -4.90
N MET A 44 0.75 23.00 -4.78
CA MET A 44 -0.14 23.28 -5.91
C MET A 44 0.20 24.64 -6.57
N ALA A 45 0.48 25.66 -5.78
CA ALA A 45 0.81 26.99 -6.29
C ALA A 45 2.10 27.03 -7.13
N THR A 46 3.13 26.27 -6.72
CA THR A 46 4.39 26.16 -7.46
C THR A 46 4.18 25.48 -8.82
N VAL A 47 3.39 24.42 -8.84
CA VAL A 47 3.08 23.69 -10.08
C VAL A 47 2.17 24.51 -10.99
N GLU A 48 1.15 25.17 -10.44
CA GLU A 48 0.24 26.06 -11.18
C GLU A 48 1.01 27.20 -11.84
N ALA A 49 1.89 27.91 -11.11
CA ALA A 49 2.70 28.98 -11.63
C ALA A 49 3.62 28.50 -12.77
N TRP A 50 4.22 27.33 -12.65
CA TRP A 50 5.06 26.77 -13.70
C TRP A 50 4.26 26.42 -14.96
N LEU A 51 3.10 25.80 -14.80
CA LEU A 51 2.20 25.41 -15.90
C LEU A 51 1.62 26.63 -16.61
N ALA A 52 1.24 27.68 -15.90
CA ALA A 52 0.70 28.92 -16.49
C ALA A 52 1.67 29.59 -17.47
N GLY A 53 2.98 29.40 -17.27
CA GLY A 53 4.00 29.85 -18.20
C GLY A 53 4.19 28.96 -19.45
N ARG A 54 3.35 27.95 -19.67
CA ARG A 54 3.49 26.93 -20.73
C ARG A 54 2.14 26.61 -21.40
N PRO A 55 1.53 27.60 -22.11
CA PRO A 55 0.22 27.42 -22.74
C PRO A 55 0.23 26.43 -23.92
N ASP A 56 1.37 26.04 -24.41
CA ASP A 56 1.63 25.07 -25.47
C ASP A 56 1.40 23.63 -25.01
N ILE A 57 1.29 23.36 -23.68
CA ILE A 57 1.02 22.02 -23.14
C ILE A 57 -0.45 21.65 -23.43
N THR A 58 -0.64 20.63 -24.24
CA THR A 58 -1.97 20.09 -24.61
C THR A 58 -2.34 18.83 -23.86
N VAL A 59 -1.35 18.06 -23.37
CA VAL A 59 -1.55 16.82 -22.60
C VAL A 59 -0.67 16.81 -21.38
N LEU A 60 -1.26 16.47 -20.22
CA LEU A 60 -0.55 16.36 -18.97
C LEU A 60 -0.84 15.01 -18.30
N SER A 61 0.17 14.14 -18.21
CA SER A 61 0.09 12.89 -17.46
C SER A 61 0.52 13.11 -16.02
N ARG A 62 -0.29 12.63 -15.06
CA ARG A 62 -0.09 12.87 -13.63
C ARG A 62 -0.60 11.75 -12.74
N ASP A 63 -0.06 11.68 -11.52
CA ASP A 63 -0.73 10.95 -10.44
C ASP A 63 -2.04 11.66 -10.05
N ARG A 64 -2.93 10.93 -9.41
CA ARG A 64 -4.20 11.44 -8.88
C ARG A 64 -4.05 12.13 -7.52
N GLY A 65 -2.89 12.03 -6.90
CA GLY A 65 -2.54 12.69 -5.65
C GLY A 65 -1.89 14.06 -5.84
N GLY A 66 -1.58 14.74 -4.72
CA GLY A 66 -0.67 15.88 -4.70
C GLY A 66 -1.17 17.23 -5.25
N GLY A 67 -2.46 17.36 -5.60
CA GLY A 67 -2.99 18.63 -6.11
C GLY A 67 -2.65 18.94 -7.58
N TYR A 68 -1.93 18.06 -8.27
CA TYR A 68 -1.54 18.27 -9.68
C TYR A 68 -2.73 18.43 -10.62
N GLY A 69 -3.81 17.69 -10.37
CA GLY A 69 -5.03 17.81 -11.17
C GLY A 69 -5.68 19.18 -11.05
N GLU A 70 -5.71 19.75 -9.85
CA GLU A 70 -6.28 21.07 -9.60
C GLU A 70 -5.39 22.17 -10.18
N ALA A 71 -4.07 22.11 -9.98
CA ALA A 71 -3.11 23.02 -10.58
C ALA A 71 -3.22 23.05 -12.11
N ALA A 72 -3.30 21.87 -12.72
CA ALA A 72 -3.46 21.75 -14.17
C ALA A 72 -4.79 22.32 -14.67
N SER A 73 -5.90 22.08 -13.98
CA SER A 73 -7.20 22.62 -14.36
C SER A 73 -7.26 24.13 -14.30
N LYS A 74 -6.53 24.75 -13.36
CA LYS A 74 -6.44 26.21 -13.24
C LYS A 74 -5.52 26.83 -14.27
N ALA A 75 -4.32 26.28 -14.43
CA ALA A 75 -3.30 26.84 -15.30
C ALA A 75 -3.54 26.55 -16.78
N LEU A 76 -4.06 25.36 -17.11
CA LEU A 76 -4.23 24.85 -18.46
C LEU A 76 -5.62 24.21 -18.64
N PRO A 77 -6.70 25.00 -18.62
CA PRO A 77 -8.07 24.48 -18.64
C PRO A 77 -8.41 23.68 -19.92
N GLY A 78 -7.69 23.91 -21.01
CA GLY A 78 -7.85 23.18 -22.28
C GLY A 78 -7.00 21.92 -22.41
N ALA A 79 -6.07 21.65 -21.49
CA ALA A 79 -5.18 20.49 -21.58
C ALA A 79 -5.89 19.21 -21.15
N ILE A 80 -5.65 18.11 -21.87
CA ILE A 80 -6.12 16.78 -21.52
C ILE A 80 -5.28 16.25 -20.37
N GLN A 81 -5.89 16.00 -19.21
CA GLN A 81 -5.22 15.34 -18.10
C GLN A 81 -5.34 13.83 -18.24
N VAL A 82 -4.24 13.12 -18.10
CA VAL A 82 -4.15 11.68 -18.20
C VAL A 82 -3.72 11.12 -16.84
N ALA A 83 -4.58 10.32 -16.19
CA ALA A 83 -4.22 9.67 -14.93
C ALA A 83 -3.16 8.58 -15.15
N ASP A 84 -2.21 8.48 -14.24
CA ASP A 84 -1.20 7.43 -14.31
C ASP A 84 -1.81 6.03 -14.13
N ARG A 85 -1.62 5.18 -15.12
CA ARG A 85 -2.16 3.80 -15.15
C ARG A 85 -1.57 2.92 -14.07
N TRP A 86 -0.31 3.06 -13.74
CA TRP A 86 0.32 2.27 -12.69
C TRP A 86 -0.25 2.63 -11.32
N HIS A 87 -0.33 3.93 -11.01
CA HIS A 87 -0.96 4.41 -9.77
C HIS A 87 -2.44 4.06 -9.68
N LEU A 88 -3.17 4.04 -10.80
CA LEU A 88 -4.55 3.55 -10.82
C LEU A 88 -4.65 2.08 -10.36
N MET A 89 -3.78 1.21 -10.86
CA MET A 89 -3.75 -0.21 -10.48
C MET A 89 -3.27 -0.41 -9.04
N GLU A 90 -2.29 0.37 -8.58
CA GLU A 90 -1.84 0.33 -7.20
C GLU A 90 -2.93 0.78 -6.23
N ASN A 91 -3.65 1.86 -6.57
CA ASN A 91 -4.78 2.37 -5.78
C ASN A 91 -5.91 1.33 -5.69
N ALA A 92 -6.22 0.62 -6.77
CA ALA A 92 -7.19 -0.49 -6.76
C ALA A 92 -6.72 -1.63 -5.84
N SER A 93 -5.45 -2.02 -5.92
CA SER A 93 -4.86 -3.03 -5.04
C SER A 93 -4.87 -2.59 -3.57
N SER A 94 -4.60 -1.32 -3.31
CA SER A 94 -4.67 -0.73 -1.97
C SER A 94 -6.09 -0.68 -1.44
N ALA A 95 -7.09 -0.40 -2.29
CA ALA A 95 -8.50 -0.45 -1.94
C ALA A 95 -8.94 -1.88 -1.57
N PHE A 96 -8.51 -2.89 -2.34
CA PHE A 96 -8.77 -4.29 -2.01
C PHE A 96 -8.10 -4.69 -0.68
N LEU A 97 -6.85 -4.32 -0.45
CA LEU A 97 -6.19 -4.55 0.84
C LEU A 97 -6.95 -3.89 2.01
N SER A 98 -7.52 -2.71 1.79
CA SER A 98 -8.36 -2.03 2.78
C SER A 98 -9.68 -2.78 3.01
N ALA A 99 -10.29 -3.34 1.96
CA ALA A 99 -11.46 -4.21 2.07
C ALA A 99 -11.15 -5.46 2.90
N VAL A 100 -10.02 -6.14 2.65
CA VAL A 100 -9.55 -7.28 3.47
C VAL A 100 -9.37 -6.87 4.92
N ARG A 101 -8.74 -5.72 5.19
CA ARG A 101 -8.54 -5.21 6.57
C ARG A 101 -9.87 -5.00 7.30
N LYS A 102 -10.85 -4.41 6.63
CA LYS A 102 -12.21 -4.20 7.18
C LYS A 102 -12.93 -5.53 7.43
N SER A 103 -12.66 -6.55 6.63
CA SER A 103 -13.28 -7.88 6.69
C SER A 103 -12.56 -8.86 7.62
N MET A 104 -11.52 -8.46 8.36
CA MET A 104 -10.73 -9.40 9.19
C MET A 104 -11.55 -10.13 10.26
N ARG A 105 -12.63 -9.54 10.77
CA ARG A 105 -13.51 -10.21 11.73
C ARG A 105 -14.27 -11.38 11.09
N PRO A 106 -15.05 -11.20 10.03
CA PRO A 106 -15.71 -12.32 9.34
C PRO A 106 -14.69 -13.32 8.75
N ILE A 107 -13.51 -12.87 8.30
CA ILE A 107 -12.44 -13.77 7.83
C ILE A 107 -12.00 -14.72 8.96
N ARG A 108 -11.76 -14.21 10.18
CA ARG A 108 -11.40 -15.05 11.33
C ARG A 108 -12.48 -16.07 11.66
N ALA A 109 -13.73 -15.65 11.61
CA ALA A 109 -14.87 -16.55 11.82
C ALA A 109 -14.93 -17.64 10.74
N ALA A 110 -14.74 -17.29 9.48
CA ALA A 110 -14.76 -18.22 8.35
C ALA A 110 -13.64 -19.29 8.43
N ILE A 111 -12.45 -18.90 8.90
CA ILE A 111 -11.30 -19.82 9.07
C ILE A 111 -11.46 -20.70 10.33
N GLY A 112 -12.48 -20.44 11.19
CA GLY A 112 -12.63 -21.12 12.48
C GLY A 112 -11.67 -20.63 13.56
N ALA A 113 -10.93 -19.55 13.30
CA ALA A 113 -10.00 -18.97 14.28
C ALA A 113 -10.75 -18.01 15.20
N THR A 114 -11.36 -18.52 16.25
CA THR A 114 -12.13 -17.73 17.21
C THR A 114 -11.27 -16.91 18.16
N THR A 115 -10.02 -17.31 18.43
CA THR A 115 -9.11 -16.58 19.33
C THR A 115 -7.64 -16.89 19.02
N ILE A 116 -6.79 -15.87 19.08
CA ILE A 116 -5.34 -16.06 19.17
C ILE A 116 -5.06 -16.52 20.61
N ASN A 117 -4.48 -17.73 20.79
CA ASN A 117 -4.03 -18.14 22.11
C ASN A 117 -2.79 -17.32 22.51
N PRO A 118 -2.87 -16.41 23.51
CA PRO A 118 -1.75 -15.56 23.89
C PRO A 118 -0.51 -16.33 24.35
N GLU A 119 -0.68 -17.57 24.81
CA GLU A 119 0.43 -18.43 25.28
C GLU A 119 1.32 -18.90 24.14
N LEU A 120 0.80 -18.92 22.90
CA LEU A 120 1.56 -19.30 21.70
C LEU A 120 2.37 -18.13 21.12
N LEU A 121 2.20 -16.91 21.66
CA LEU A 121 2.90 -15.72 21.21
C LEU A 121 4.28 -15.60 21.86
N THR A 122 5.25 -15.06 21.11
CA THR A 122 6.51 -14.56 21.69
C THR A 122 6.25 -13.37 22.61
N CYS A 123 7.20 -13.02 23.47
CA CYS A 123 7.12 -11.77 24.27
C CYS A 123 6.83 -10.54 23.41
N ALA A 124 7.51 -10.40 22.25
CA ALA A 124 7.29 -9.27 21.34
C ALA A 124 5.90 -9.31 20.68
N GLU A 125 5.42 -10.49 20.27
CA GLU A 125 4.08 -10.65 19.70
C GLU A 125 2.99 -10.44 20.77
N ARG A 126 3.23 -10.82 22.01
CA ARG A 126 2.31 -10.58 23.14
C ARG A 126 2.16 -9.08 23.41
N LEU A 127 3.27 -8.33 23.46
CA LEU A 127 3.21 -6.88 23.61
C LEU A 127 2.44 -6.20 22.47
N GLN A 128 2.61 -6.69 21.23
CA GLN A 128 1.84 -6.21 20.08
C GLN A 128 0.36 -6.58 20.19
N TYR A 129 0.05 -7.79 20.67
CA TYR A 129 -1.32 -8.25 20.87
C TYR A 129 -2.04 -7.46 21.97
N GLU A 130 -1.38 -7.21 23.09
CA GLU A 130 -1.91 -6.35 24.16
C GLU A 130 -2.11 -4.91 23.69
N GLY A 131 -1.17 -4.40 22.87
CA GLY A 131 -1.33 -3.12 22.21
C GLY A 131 -2.51 -3.10 21.24
N TYR A 132 -2.74 -4.19 20.52
CA TYR A 132 -3.90 -4.37 19.65
C TYR A 132 -5.20 -4.36 20.45
N LEU A 133 -5.29 -5.12 21.54
CA LEU A 133 -6.49 -5.16 22.40
C LEU A 133 -6.84 -3.79 22.97
N ARG A 134 -5.85 -3.04 23.50
CA ARG A 134 -6.04 -1.67 23.98
C ARG A 134 -6.55 -0.73 22.89
N ARG A 135 -6.10 -0.90 21.65
CA ARG A 135 -6.57 -0.10 20.51
C ARG A 135 -7.99 -0.47 20.10
N GLU A 136 -8.35 -1.75 20.14
CA GLU A 136 -9.73 -2.20 19.88
C GLU A 136 -10.70 -1.64 20.93
N GLU A 137 -10.31 -1.63 22.20
CA GLU A 137 -11.09 -1.01 23.28
C GLU A 137 -11.26 0.50 23.06
N THR A 138 -10.18 1.19 22.69
CA THR A 138 -10.23 2.61 22.32
C THR A 138 -11.17 2.87 21.15
N ILE A 139 -11.08 2.04 20.11
CA ILE A 139 -11.94 2.15 18.93
C ILE A 139 -13.40 1.91 19.31
N ALA A 140 -13.69 0.89 20.11
CA ALA A 140 -15.03 0.61 20.61
C ALA A 140 -15.59 1.80 21.40
N THR A 141 -14.79 2.40 22.27
CA THR A 141 -15.17 3.58 23.05
C THR A 141 -15.48 4.78 22.16
N ILE A 142 -14.65 5.07 21.16
CA ILE A 142 -14.88 6.17 20.21
C ILE A 142 -16.18 5.95 19.43
N LEU A 143 -16.40 4.72 18.94
CA LEU A 143 -17.61 4.38 18.18
C LEU A 143 -18.88 4.44 19.03
N ALA A 144 -18.82 3.99 20.30
CA ALA A 144 -19.93 4.08 21.23
C ALA A 144 -20.32 5.56 21.48
N LEU A 145 -19.33 6.41 21.80
CA LEU A 145 -19.57 7.84 22.00
C LEU A 145 -20.14 8.53 20.76
N ALA A 146 -19.69 8.14 19.58
CA ALA A 146 -20.22 8.68 18.33
C ALA A 146 -21.66 8.22 18.05
N LYS A 147 -21.97 6.96 18.36
CA LYS A 147 -23.33 6.41 18.25
C LYS A 147 -24.30 7.14 19.18
N ASP A 148 -23.83 7.58 20.35
CA ASP A 148 -24.60 8.37 21.31
C ASP A 148 -24.71 9.85 20.92
N GLY A 149 -24.31 10.22 19.69
CA GLY A 149 -24.42 11.61 19.20
C GLY A 149 -23.37 12.57 19.75
N THR A 150 -22.34 12.08 20.47
CA THR A 150 -21.30 12.94 21.05
C THR A 150 -20.47 13.60 19.95
N ALA A 151 -20.35 14.93 19.96
CA ALA A 151 -19.56 15.68 18.98
C ALA A 151 -18.06 15.32 19.04
N ILE A 152 -17.37 15.33 17.87
CA ILE A 152 -15.95 14.95 17.76
C ILE A 152 -15.05 15.69 18.78
N LYS A 153 -15.29 16.98 19.03
CA LYS A 153 -14.55 17.78 20.01
C LYS A 153 -14.67 17.20 21.42
N GLN A 154 -15.83 16.71 21.79
CA GLN A 154 -16.08 16.10 23.09
C GLN A 154 -15.49 14.68 23.17
N ILE A 155 -15.54 13.89 22.08
CA ILE A 155 -14.88 12.59 22.00
C ILE A 155 -13.38 12.74 22.22
N VAL A 156 -12.74 13.69 21.53
CA VAL A 156 -11.31 14.04 21.72
C VAL A 156 -11.01 14.36 23.18
N ARG A 157 -11.85 15.18 23.82
CA ARG A 157 -11.66 15.57 25.25
C ARG A 157 -11.84 14.38 26.20
N LYS A 158 -12.83 13.51 25.94
CA LYS A 158 -13.12 12.35 26.80
C LYS A 158 -12.10 11.22 26.64
N THR A 159 -11.60 11.00 25.43
CA THR A 159 -10.71 9.87 25.12
C THR A 159 -9.22 10.23 25.14
N GLY A 160 -8.87 11.52 25.14
CA GLY A 160 -7.49 12.00 25.09
C GLY A 160 -6.80 11.79 23.72
N HIS A 161 -7.52 11.28 22.72
CA HIS A 161 -6.96 11.01 21.40
C HIS A 161 -7.03 12.23 20.47
N SER A 162 -6.11 12.32 19.51
CA SER A 162 -6.09 13.41 18.54
C SER A 162 -7.38 13.41 17.68
N ARG A 163 -7.80 14.61 17.24
CA ARG A 163 -8.95 14.78 16.35
C ARG A 163 -8.81 13.94 15.07
N ASN A 164 -7.59 13.81 14.57
CA ASN A 164 -7.31 13.01 13.38
C ASN A 164 -7.56 11.51 13.63
N ARG A 165 -7.11 10.99 14.78
CA ARG A 165 -7.37 9.60 15.18
C ARG A 165 -8.86 9.31 15.32
N VAL A 166 -9.62 10.20 15.96
CA VAL A 166 -11.07 10.06 16.10
C VAL A 166 -11.74 10.03 14.73
N ARG A 167 -11.37 10.93 13.81
CA ARG A 167 -11.90 10.92 12.44
C ARG A 167 -11.56 9.65 11.66
N GLN A 168 -10.35 9.13 11.79
CA GLN A 168 -9.94 7.86 11.16
C GLN A 168 -10.81 6.70 11.64
N VAL A 169 -11.04 6.61 12.95
CA VAL A 169 -11.91 5.57 13.53
C VAL A 169 -13.34 5.70 13.00
N LEU A 170 -13.90 6.91 12.97
CA LEU A 170 -15.25 7.15 12.48
C LEU A 170 -15.43 6.87 10.99
N ARG A 171 -14.38 7.07 10.19
CA ARG A 171 -14.37 6.70 8.77
C ARG A 171 -14.17 5.20 8.52
N GLY A 172 -13.97 4.40 9.58
CA GLY A 172 -13.66 2.98 9.46
C GLY A 172 -12.24 2.70 8.97
N ASP A 173 -11.38 3.71 8.93
CA ASP A 173 -9.97 3.60 8.52
C ASP A 173 -9.13 3.00 9.66
N ARG A 174 -9.41 1.72 9.93
CA ARG A 174 -8.77 0.94 11.01
C ARG A 174 -7.42 0.42 10.52
N GLY A 175 -6.39 1.25 10.63
CA GLY A 175 -5.02 0.90 10.25
C GLY A 175 -4.34 -0.16 11.15
N ASP A 176 -5.05 -0.69 12.14
CA ASP A 176 -4.46 -1.59 13.14
C ASP A 176 -4.68 -3.05 12.78
N VAL A 177 -3.68 -3.62 12.15
CA VAL A 177 -3.56 -5.07 11.95
C VAL A 177 -2.47 -5.57 12.89
N PHE A 178 -2.76 -6.65 13.63
CA PHE A 178 -1.74 -7.39 14.35
C PHE A 178 -0.69 -7.86 13.32
N ARG A 179 0.50 -7.26 13.37
CA ARG A 179 1.61 -7.62 12.48
C ARG A 179 2.57 -8.52 13.24
N THR A 180 2.72 -9.76 12.80
CA THR A 180 3.88 -10.55 13.20
C THR A 180 5.12 -9.92 12.56
N ARG A 181 6.14 -9.61 13.37
CA ARG A 181 7.44 -9.18 12.83
C ARG A 181 8.09 -10.34 12.09
N GLN A 182 8.77 -10.05 10.99
CA GLN A 182 9.69 -11.02 10.39
C GLN A 182 10.69 -11.45 11.46
N SER A 183 10.80 -12.75 11.66
CA SER A 183 11.76 -13.32 12.59
C SER A 183 13.09 -13.51 11.88
N SER A 184 14.19 -13.29 12.61
CA SER A 184 15.52 -13.66 12.12
C SER A 184 15.66 -15.18 11.85
N LEU A 185 14.69 -15.98 12.31
CA LEU A 185 14.62 -17.41 12.07
C LEU A 185 13.92 -17.80 10.76
N ASP A 186 13.24 -16.86 10.10
CA ASP A 186 12.39 -17.20 8.94
C ASP A 186 13.16 -17.90 7.82
N ALA A 187 14.40 -17.47 7.56
CA ALA A 187 15.30 -18.11 6.59
C ALA A 187 15.77 -19.51 7.00
N HIS A 188 15.79 -19.81 8.31
CA HIS A 188 16.29 -21.05 8.88
C HIS A 188 15.19 -22.00 9.35
N LEU A 189 13.90 -21.64 9.15
CA LEU A 189 12.77 -22.48 9.54
C LEU A 189 12.79 -23.87 8.91
N PRO A 190 13.14 -24.06 7.63
CA PRO A 190 13.22 -25.40 7.02
C PRO A 190 14.19 -26.33 7.77
N LEU A 191 15.37 -25.82 8.13
CA LEU A 191 16.36 -26.57 8.90
C LEU A 191 15.88 -26.86 10.32
N LEU A 192 15.26 -25.87 10.98
CA LEU A 192 14.67 -26.06 12.31
C LEU A 192 13.58 -27.12 12.32
N ASP A 193 12.68 -27.08 11.33
CA ASP A 193 11.60 -28.06 11.19
C ASP A 193 12.14 -29.47 10.93
N ALA A 194 13.18 -29.62 10.10
CA ALA A 194 13.85 -30.89 9.85
C ALA A 194 14.52 -31.45 11.12
N LEU A 195 15.28 -30.62 11.87
CA LEU A 195 15.90 -31.01 13.14
C LEU A 195 14.87 -31.37 14.19
N TRP A 196 13.75 -30.67 14.21
CA TRP A 196 12.64 -30.91 15.11
C TRP A 196 11.93 -32.23 14.78
N ALA A 197 11.64 -32.50 13.50
CA ALA A 197 11.10 -33.76 13.03
C ALA A 197 12.03 -34.94 13.38
N GLY A 198 13.36 -34.72 13.31
CA GLY A 198 14.39 -35.66 13.76
C GLY A 198 14.53 -35.82 15.29
N GLY A 199 13.60 -35.25 16.06
CA GLY A 199 13.54 -35.44 17.52
C GLY A 199 14.38 -34.47 18.36
N CYS A 200 15.05 -33.48 17.79
CA CYS A 200 15.84 -32.49 18.53
C CYS A 200 14.92 -31.47 19.21
N ARG A 201 14.67 -31.61 20.52
CA ARG A 201 13.79 -30.74 21.31
C ARG A 201 14.52 -29.70 22.16
N ASN A 202 15.85 -29.74 22.22
CA ASN A 202 16.67 -28.84 23.06
C ASN A 202 17.04 -27.56 22.30
N GLY A 203 16.56 -26.40 22.78
CA GLY A 203 16.75 -25.11 22.13
C GLY A 203 18.24 -24.69 22.00
N ALA A 204 19.10 -25.05 22.97
CA ALA A 204 20.54 -24.78 22.89
C ALA A 204 21.23 -25.65 21.83
N LYS A 205 20.80 -26.91 21.69
CA LYS A 205 21.30 -27.83 20.66
C LYS A 205 20.87 -27.39 19.27
N LEU A 206 19.61 -26.97 19.12
CA LEU A 206 19.08 -26.38 17.88
C LEU A 206 19.85 -25.10 17.49
N TRP A 207 20.08 -24.21 18.45
CA TRP A 207 20.84 -22.97 18.20
C TRP A 207 22.28 -23.24 17.73
N ARG A 208 23.01 -24.20 18.35
CA ARG A 208 24.35 -24.57 17.90
C ARG A 208 24.36 -25.08 16.45
N ARG A 209 23.36 -25.88 16.06
CA ARG A 209 23.19 -26.37 14.70
C ARG A 209 22.93 -25.24 13.70
N LEU A 210 22.03 -24.32 14.07
CA LEU A 210 21.75 -23.12 13.26
C LEU A 210 22.96 -22.19 13.12
N LYS A 211 23.79 -22.09 14.16
CA LYS A 211 25.03 -21.32 14.09
C LYS A 211 25.99 -21.86 13.04
N LEU A 212 26.07 -23.16 12.88
CA LEU A 212 26.86 -23.81 11.85
C LEU A 212 26.31 -23.53 10.44
N ASP A 213 24.99 -23.27 10.33
CA ASP A 213 24.29 -22.91 9.10
C ASP A 213 24.21 -21.39 8.88
N GLY A 214 25.02 -20.61 9.57
CA GLY A 214 25.14 -19.16 9.37
C GLY A 214 24.16 -18.29 10.16
N PHE A 215 23.36 -18.85 11.08
CA PHE A 215 22.45 -18.06 11.92
C PHE A 215 23.23 -17.16 12.88
N ARG A 216 22.99 -15.84 12.83
CA ARG A 216 23.67 -14.84 13.67
C ARG A 216 22.87 -14.42 14.91
N GLY A 217 21.65 -14.93 15.08
CA GLY A 217 20.77 -14.57 16.19
C GLY A 217 21.15 -15.23 17.53
N SER A 218 20.53 -14.77 18.60
CA SER A 218 20.77 -15.25 19.95
C SER A 218 20.14 -16.63 20.21
N GLN A 219 20.71 -17.37 21.16
CA GLN A 219 20.13 -18.64 21.64
C GLN A 219 18.70 -18.47 22.16
N ARG A 220 18.40 -17.31 22.76
CA ARG A 220 17.07 -17.00 23.30
C ARG A 220 15.98 -17.12 22.23
N VAL A 221 16.21 -16.56 21.03
CA VAL A 221 15.24 -16.59 19.92
C VAL A 221 14.91 -18.04 19.52
N VAL A 222 15.93 -18.90 19.41
CA VAL A 222 15.75 -20.33 19.09
C VAL A 222 15.06 -21.08 20.21
N SER A 223 15.41 -20.80 21.46
CA SER A 223 14.80 -21.40 22.63
C SER A 223 13.30 -20.99 22.77
N GLU A 224 12.97 -19.77 22.48
CA GLU A 224 11.57 -19.29 22.41
C GLU A 224 10.80 -19.98 21.30
N TRP A 225 11.40 -20.17 20.10
CA TRP A 225 10.80 -20.95 19.02
C TRP A 225 10.53 -22.40 19.46
N ALA A 226 11.55 -23.08 20.05
CA ALA A 226 11.41 -24.45 20.52
C ALA A 226 10.34 -24.59 21.62
N THR A 227 10.20 -23.59 22.50
CA THR A 227 9.17 -23.57 23.54
C THR A 227 7.78 -23.42 22.94
N ARG A 228 7.61 -22.52 21.96
CA ARG A 228 6.36 -22.36 21.21
C ARG A 228 5.97 -23.64 20.47
N ARG A 229 6.93 -24.30 19.82
CA ARG A 229 6.70 -25.53 19.08
C ARG A 229 6.23 -26.66 20.01
N ARG A 230 6.85 -26.81 21.19
CA ARG A 230 6.40 -27.80 22.23
C ARG A 230 5.00 -27.50 22.73
N ARG A 231 4.64 -26.23 22.92
CA ARG A 231 3.27 -25.84 23.31
C ARG A 231 2.28 -26.13 22.21
N SER A 232 2.64 -25.87 20.95
CA SER A 232 1.79 -26.13 19.79
C SER A 232 1.51 -27.62 19.59
N GLU A 233 2.48 -28.48 19.88
CA GLU A 233 2.28 -29.96 19.85
C GLU A 233 1.32 -30.46 20.90
N LYS A 234 1.16 -29.72 22.01
CA LYS A 234 0.22 -30.05 23.10
C LYS A 234 -1.16 -29.40 22.93
N ALA A 235 -1.30 -28.46 22.04
CA ALA A 235 -2.56 -27.78 21.77
C ALA A 235 -3.37 -28.56 20.72
N SER A 236 -4.72 -28.51 20.81
CA SER A 236 -5.57 -29.10 19.78
C SER A 236 -5.39 -28.36 18.44
N ASP A 237 -5.53 -29.09 17.32
CA ASP A 237 -5.38 -28.54 15.96
C ASP A 237 -6.25 -27.30 15.70
N GLN A 238 -7.42 -27.21 16.35
CA GLN A 238 -8.31 -26.04 16.25
C GLN A 238 -7.75 -24.77 16.91
N GLN A 239 -6.83 -24.87 17.87
CA GLN A 239 -6.20 -23.74 18.55
C GLN A 239 -4.95 -23.22 17.82
N LEU A 240 -4.47 -23.94 16.80
CA LEU A 240 -3.18 -23.71 16.14
C LEU A 240 -3.27 -22.91 14.84
N GLN A 241 -4.46 -22.67 14.30
CA GLN A 241 -4.59 -21.92 13.04
C GLN A 241 -4.31 -20.43 13.25
N LYS A 242 -3.07 -20.06 12.95
CA LYS A 242 -2.65 -18.66 12.90
C LYS A 242 -3.31 -17.99 11.70
N VAL A 243 -4.22 -17.06 11.95
CA VAL A 243 -4.86 -16.29 10.88
C VAL A 243 -3.79 -15.49 10.12
N PRO A 244 -3.69 -15.64 8.79
CA PRO A 244 -2.76 -14.86 8.00
C PRO A 244 -3.03 -13.35 8.15
N SER A 245 -2.00 -12.52 7.96
CA SER A 245 -2.17 -11.07 7.95
C SER A 245 -3.08 -10.63 6.79
N ALA A 246 -3.76 -9.50 6.94
CA ALA A 246 -4.59 -8.96 5.86
C ALA A 246 -3.82 -8.79 4.54
N ARG A 247 -2.53 -8.43 4.60
CA ARG A 247 -1.67 -8.34 3.41
C ARG A 247 -1.41 -9.71 2.80
N THR A 248 -1.18 -10.73 3.63
CA THR A 248 -1.00 -12.12 3.16
C THR A 248 -2.28 -12.62 2.50
N ILE A 249 -3.44 -12.39 3.14
CA ILE A 249 -4.75 -12.78 2.60
C ILE A 249 -5.01 -12.08 1.26
N ALA A 250 -4.82 -10.75 1.19
CA ALA A 250 -5.00 -10.01 -0.06
C ALA A 250 -4.10 -10.55 -1.17
N ARG A 251 -2.83 -10.81 -0.87
CA ARG A 251 -1.89 -11.42 -1.82
C ARG A 251 -2.35 -12.80 -2.27
N LEU A 252 -2.73 -13.66 -1.35
CA LEU A 252 -3.20 -15.02 -1.67
C LEU A 252 -4.48 -15.00 -2.49
N MET A 253 -5.44 -14.14 -2.15
CA MET A 253 -6.69 -14.01 -2.91
C MET A 253 -6.50 -13.51 -4.34
N THR A 254 -5.41 -12.78 -4.61
CA THR A 254 -5.06 -12.26 -5.96
C THR A 254 -3.99 -13.07 -6.68
N SER A 255 -3.44 -14.13 -6.04
CA SER A 255 -2.47 -15.05 -6.66
C SER A 255 -3.18 -16.20 -7.37
N ALA A 256 -2.55 -16.73 -8.42
CA ALA A 256 -3.04 -17.93 -9.07
C ALA A 256 -2.98 -19.13 -8.11
N ARG A 257 -4.02 -19.97 -8.13
CA ARG A 257 -4.13 -21.12 -7.21
C ARG A 257 -2.99 -22.13 -7.35
N ASP A 258 -2.43 -22.26 -8.54
CA ASP A 258 -1.34 -23.20 -8.85
C ASP A 258 -0.03 -22.87 -8.09
N HIS A 259 0.08 -21.66 -7.57
CA HIS A 259 1.23 -21.20 -6.79
C HIS A 259 1.00 -21.18 -5.27
N MET A 260 -0.12 -21.75 -4.81
CA MET A 260 -0.47 -21.78 -3.38
C MET A 260 -0.11 -23.12 -2.74
N SER A 261 0.28 -23.08 -1.45
CA SER A 261 0.33 -24.28 -0.65
C SER A 261 -1.09 -24.85 -0.41
N LYS A 262 -1.21 -26.15 -0.15
CA LYS A 262 -2.52 -26.76 0.21
C LYS A 262 -3.18 -26.05 1.38
N ALA A 263 -2.43 -25.66 2.41
CA ALA A 263 -2.94 -24.96 3.58
C ALA A 263 -3.49 -23.56 3.21
N ASP A 264 -2.77 -22.82 2.36
CA ASP A 264 -3.24 -21.51 1.85
C ASP A 264 -4.51 -21.67 1.02
N ALA A 265 -4.57 -22.68 0.14
CA ALA A 265 -5.73 -22.95 -0.70
C ALA A 265 -6.99 -23.26 0.14
N VAL A 266 -6.85 -24.08 1.19
CA VAL A 266 -7.96 -24.37 2.14
C VAL A 266 -8.37 -23.11 2.89
N THR A 267 -7.41 -22.32 3.34
CA THR A 267 -7.68 -21.04 4.02
C THR A 267 -8.45 -20.08 3.13
N ILE A 268 -8.02 -19.92 1.86
CA ILE A 268 -8.70 -19.05 0.91
C ILE A 268 -10.09 -19.57 0.55
N ALA A 269 -10.26 -20.88 0.35
CA ALA A 269 -11.57 -21.47 0.11
C ALA A 269 -12.55 -21.20 1.27
N ALA A 270 -12.10 -21.30 2.52
CA ALA A 270 -12.91 -20.97 3.69
C ALA A 270 -13.29 -19.48 3.73
N ILE A 271 -12.35 -18.58 3.38
CA ILE A 271 -12.62 -17.14 3.29
C ILE A 271 -13.63 -16.83 2.17
N GLU A 272 -13.46 -17.44 1.00
CA GLU A 272 -14.37 -17.24 -0.14
C GLU A 272 -15.79 -17.69 0.18
N ALA A 273 -15.94 -18.83 0.87
CA ALA A 273 -17.24 -19.34 1.31
C ALA A 273 -17.88 -18.46 2.41
N GLY A 274 -17.09 -18.01 3.37
CA GLY A 274 -17.58 -17.26 4.54
C GLY A 274 -17.71 -15.76 4.35
N VAL A 275 -17.07 -15.17 3.32
CA VAL A 275 -17.06 -13.72 3.08
C VAL A 275 -17.27 -13.40 1.59
N PRO A 276 -18.45 -13.68 1.02
CA PRO A 276 -18.70 -13.52 -0.42
C PRO A 276 -18.55 -12.06 -0.90
N THR A 277 -18.79 -11.08 -0.04
CA THR A 277 -18.59 -9.65 -0.36
C THR A 277 -17.13 -9.33 -0.67
N LEU A 278 -16.19 -10.06 -0.08
CA LEU A 278 -14.77 -9.92 -0.34
C LEU A 278 -14.38 -10.54 -1.70
N VAL A 279 -15.05 -11.63 -2.09
CA VAL A 279 -14.89 -12.24 -3.42
C VAL A 279 -15.36 -11.26 -4.50
N ALA A 280 -16.51 -10.63 -4.28
CA ALA A 280 -17.03 -9.59 -5.19
C ALA A 280 -16.02 -8.42 -5.33
N ALA A 281 -15.47 -7.94 -4.21
CA ALA A 281 -14.45 -6.88 -4.23
C ALA A 281 -13.18 -7.29 -4.98
N ARG A 282 -12.70 -8.54 -4.83
CA ARG A 282 -11.58 -9.09 -5.61
C ARG A 282 -11.89 -9.08 -7.10
N THR A 283 -13.05 -9.61 -7.49
CA THR A 283 -13.46 -9.68 -8.90
C THR A 283 -13.53 -8.29 -9.52
N LEU A 284 -14.05 -7.30 -8.79
CA LEU A 284 -14.09 -5.91 -9.25
C LEU A 284 -12.69 -5.31 -9.39
N THR A 285 -11.78 -5.62 -8.48
CA THR A 285 -10.38 -5.19 -8.56
C THR A 285 -9.67 -5.79 -9.77
N ASP A 286 -9.87 -7.09 -10.03
CA ASP A 286 -9.28 -7.79 -11.19
C ASP A 286 -9.86 -7.25 -12.51
N ARG A 287 -11.17 -6.98 -12.56
CA ARG A 287 -11.81 -6.33 -13.72
C ARG A 287 -11.21 -4.94 -13.97
N PHE A 288 -10.98 -4.14 -12.93
CA PHE A 288 -10.36 -2.84 -13.06
C PHE A 288 -8.94 -2.95 -13.63
N HIS A 289 -8.11 -3.85 -13.07
CA HIS A 289 -6.75 -4.09 -13.59
C HIS A 289 -6.76 -4.52 -15.05
N THR A 290 -7.68 -5.41 -15.42
CA THR A 290 -7.85 -5.88 -16.80
C THR A 290 -8.28 -4.75 -17.73
N MET A 291 -9.22 -3.91 -17.30
CA MET A 291 -9.67 -2.73 -18.03
C MET A 291 -8.50 -1.76 -18.31
N ILE A 292 -7.71 -1.43 -17.27
CA ILE A 292 -6.58 -0.51 -17.40
C ILE A 292 -5.49 -1.09 -18.33
N ARG A 293 -5.12 -2.37 -18.15
CA ARG A 293 -4.10 -3.03 -18.99
C ARG A 293 -4.49 -3.13 -20.45
N ASN A 294 -5.75 -3.47 -20.71
CA ASN A 294 -6.27 -3.67 -22.06
C ASN A 294 -6.88 -2.40 -22.68
N ARG A 295 -6.87 -1.28 -21.94
CA ARG A 295 -7.42 0.00 -22.39
C ARG A 295 -8.87 -0.08 -22.86
N LYS A 296 -9.71 -0.83 -22.13
CA LYS A 296 -11.13 -1.01 -22.47
C LYS A 296 -11.97 0.11 -21.87
N GLU A 297 -12.09 1.22 -22.57
CA GLU A 297 -12.83 2.40 -22.13
C GLU A 297 -14.33 2.13 -21.86
N VAL A 298 -14.92 1.27 -22.67
CA VAL A 298 -16.34 0.91 -22.59
C VAL A 298 -16.72 0.26 -21.25
N ASP A 299 -15.74 -0.33 -20.55
CA ASP A 299 -15.94 -1.00 -19.28
C ASP A 299 -15.94 -0.02 -18.08
N LEU A 300 -15.52 1.24 -18.26
CA LEU A 300 -15.30 2.18 -17.16
C LEU A 300 -16.59 2.51 -16.39
N VAL A 301 -17.63 2.96 -17.09
CA VAL A 301 -18.90 3.34 -16.45
C VAL A 301 -19.60 2.14 -15.83
N PRO A 302 -19.76 0.98 -16.54
CA PRO A 302 -20.30 -0.23 -15.93
C PRO A 302 -19.51 -0.70 -14.69
N TRP A 303 -18.19 -0.55 -14.70
CA TRP A 303 -17.37 -0.90 -13.57
C TRP A 303 -17.62 0.03 -12.36
N ILE A 304 -17.71 1.35 -12.58
CA ILE A 304 -18.00 2.33 -11.53
C ILE A 304 -19.33 1.98 -10.84
N VAL A 305 -20.39 1.73 -11.63
CA VAL A 305 -21.71 1.36 -11.09
C VAL A 305 -21.60 0.10 -10.24
N ALA A 306 -20.98 -0.96 -10.75
CA ALA A 306 -20.84 -2.22 -10.03
C ALA A 306 -19.98 -2.11 -8.76
N ALA A 307 -18.99 -1.21 -8.74
CA ALA A 307 -18.08 -1.06 -7.62
C ALA A 307 -18.60 -0.12 -6.51
N SER A 308 -19.55 0.77 -6.83
CA SER A 308 -20.02 1.82 -5.91
C SER A 308 -20.58 1.27 -4.60
N ASP A 309 -21.35 0.19 -4.64
CA ASP A 309 -21.97 -0.44 -3.46
C ASP A 309 -21.12 -1.58 -2.87
N SER A 310 -19.88 -1.73 -3.33
CA SER A 310 -18.97 -2.79 -2.88
C SER A 310 -18.03 -2.33 -1.77
N LEU A 311 -17.23 -3.28 -1.22
CA LEU A 311 -16.19 -2.96 -0.24
C LEU A 311 -15.09 -2.02 -0.77
N ILE A 312 -15.00 -1.82 -2.09
CA ILE A 312 -14.10 -0.85 -2.74
C ILE A 312 -14.83 0.40 -3.26
N GLY A 313 -16.07 0.66 -2.83
CA GLY A 313 -16.88 1.79 -3.26
C GLY A 313 -16.23 3.15 -3.07
N SER A 314 -15.44 3.33 -2.00
CA SER A 314 -14.67 4.57 -1.80
C SER A 314 -13.61 4.80 -2.90
N PHE A 315 -13.04 3.74 -3.45
CA PHE A 315 -12.14 3.83 -4.59
C PHE A 315 -12.91 4.18 -5.88
N ALA A 316 -14.06 3.53 -6.10
CA ALA A 316 -14.94 3.85 -7.24
C ALA A 316 -15.39 5.32 -7.20
N SER A 317 -15.79 5.83 -6.03
CA SER A 317 -16.11 7.26 -5.85
C SER A 317 -14.90 8.16 -6.17
N GLY A 318 -13.69 7.76 -5.81
CA GLY A 318 -12.47 8.47 -6.19
C GLY A 318 -12.25 8.47 -7.71
N VAL A 319 -12.51 7.34 -8.39
CA VAL A 319 -12.44 7.24 -9.87
C VAL A 319 -13.46 8.15 -10.52
N THR A 320 -14.70 8.19 -10.01
CA THR A 320 -15.77 9.08 -10.52
C THR A 320 -15.40 10.56 -10.44
N LYS A 321 -14.75 10.98 -9.36
CA LYS A 321 -14.32 12.39 -9.19
C LYS A 321 -13.28 12.84 -10.21
N ASP A 322 -12.53 11.91 -10.77
CA ASP A 322 -11.46 12.16 -11.73
C ASP A 322 -11.69 11.40 -13.06
N ILE A 323 -12.98 11.20 -13.40
CA ILE A 323 -13.39 10.31 -14.48
C ILE A 323 -12.80 10.72 -15.84
N ALA A 324 -12.68 12.02 -16.11
CA ALA A 324 -12.12 12.51 -17.35
C ALA A 324 -10.66 12.09 -17.53
N ALA A 325 -9.83 12.22 -16.48
CA ALA A 325 -8.43 11.81 -16.53
C ALA A 325 -8.27 10.28 -16.55
N VAL A 326 -9.15 9.54 -15.86
CA VAL A 326 -9.15 8.07 -15.93
C VAL A 326 -9.58 7.58 -17.31
N HIS A 327 -10.60 8.19 -17.91
CA HIS A 327 -11.00 7.90 -19.29
C HIS A 327 -9.86 8.21 -20.28
N ALA A 328 -9.22 9.38 -20.14
CA ALA A 328 -8.06 9.75 -20.93
C ALA A 328 -6.92 8.71 -20.78
N ALA A 329 -6.71 8.13 -19.59
CA ALA A 329 -5.72 7.07 -19.39
C ALA A 329 -6.01 5.79 -20.20
N LEU A 330 -7.27 5.56 -20.56
CA LEU A 330 -7.68 4.41 -21.38
C LEU A 330 -7.54 4.68 -22.88
N VAL A 331 -7.81 5.92 -23.32
CA VAL A 331 -7.81 6.27 -24.76
C VAL A 331 -6.48 6.85 -25.23
N GLN A 332 -5.79 7.64 -24.38
CA GLN A 332 -4.53 8.29 -24.76
C GLN A 332 -3.34 7.31 -24.71
N PRO A 333 -2.34 7.45 -25.61
CA PRO A 333 -1.14 6.61 -25.57
C PRO A 333 -0.24 6.93 -24.37
N TRP A 334 -0.34 8.12 -23.82
CA TRP A 334 0.55 8.68 -22.80
C TRP A 334 0.35 8.04 -21.42
N SER A 335 1.40 8.00 -20.64
CA SER A 335 1.41 7.59 -19.23
C SER A 335 2.65 8.11 -18.52
N ASN A 336 2.63 8.09 -17.18
CA ASN A 336 3.76 8.54 -16.35
C ASN A 336 4.90 7.51 -16.22
N GLY A 337 4.80 6.32 -16.82
CA GLY A 337 5.84 5.30 -16.71
C GLY A 337 7.24 5.77 -17.12
N GLN A 338 7.31 6.70 -18.08
CA GLN A 338 8.58 7.32 -18.46
C GLN A 338 9.07 8.31 -17.41
N THR A 339 8.17 9.09 -16.79
CA THR A 339 8.50 10.01 -15.68
C THR A 339 9.06 9.22 -14.50
N GLU A 340 8.49 8.06 -14.16
CA GLU A 340 9.03 7.15 -13.13
C GLU A 340 10.45 6.67 -13.49
N GLY A 341 10.70 6.37 -14.76
CA GLY A 341 12.04 6.04 -15.25
C GLY A 341 13.03 7.19 -15.00
N GLN A 342 12.63 8.42 -15.27
CA GLN A 342 13.44 9.63 -15.00
C GLN A 342 13.63 9.87 -13.50
N ILE A 343 12.63 9.60 -12.66
CA ILE A 343 12.76 9.63 -11.20
C ILE A 343 13.79 8.59 -10.73
N THR A 344 13.85 7.44 -11.35
CA THR A 344 14.86 6.41 -11.02
C THR A 344 16.26 6.92 -11.36
N LYS A 345 16.45 7.56 -12.53
CA LYS A 345 17.70 8.24 -12.93
C LYS A 345 18.06 9.34 -11.93
N LEU A 346 17.11 10.21 -11.55
CA LEU A 346 17.29 11.26 -10.55
C LEU A 346 17.74 10.67 -9.20
N LYS A 347 17.09 9.59 -8.73
CA LYS A 347 17.49 8.90 -7.49
C LYS A 347 18.90 8.33 -7.56
N LEU A 348 19.34 7.86 -8.73
CA LEU A 348 20.72 7.37 -8.94
C LEU A 348 21.72 8.51 -8.86
N VAL A 349 21.50 9.60 -9.61
CA VAL A 349 22.37 10.80 -9.60
C VAL A 349 22.48 11.38 -8.19
N LYS A 350 21.36 11.49 -7.48
CA LYS A 350 21.32 11.95 -6.10
C LYS A 350 22.16 11.07 -5.15
N ARG A 351 22.14 9.73 -5.31
CA ARG A 351 22.98 8.81 -4.53
C ARG A 351 24.48 9.02 -4.83
N GLN A 352 24.83 9.22 -6.10
CA GLN A 352 26.22 9.54 -6.49
C GLN A 352 26.72 10.83 -5.86
N MET A 353 25.82 11.75 -5.49
CA MET A 353 26.13 13.00 -4.81
C MET A 353 26.02 12.88 -3.26
N TYR A 354 26.03 11.67 -2.74
CA TYR A 354 25.94 11.38 -1.29
C TYR A 354 24.72 12.01 -0.60
N GLY A 355 23.64 12.26 -1.34
CA GLY A 355 22.41 12.89 -0.83
C GLY A 355 22.54 14.35 -0.41
N ARG A 356 23.65 15.04 -0.75
CA ARG A 356 23.94 16.44 -0.40
C ARG A 356 23.65 17.42 -1.53
N ALA A 357 23.18 16.95 -2.66
CA ALA A 357 22.90 17.81 -3.81
C ALA A 357 21.73 18.77 -3.53
N LYS A 358 21.98 20.06 -3.76
CA LYS A 358 20.94 21.06 -3.92
C LYS A 358 20.22 20.84 -5.25
N ILE A 359 18.99 21.37 -5.38
CA ILE A 359 18.16 21.18 -6.57
C ILE A 359 18.85 21.68 -7.85
N ASP A 360 19.50 22.85 -7.79
CA ASP A 360 20.19 23.46 -8.91
C ASP A 360 21.27 22.54 -9.49
N LEU A 361 22.06 21.93 -8.60
CA LEU A 361 23.11 21.00 -8.99
C LEU A 361 22.55 19.67 -9.53
N LEU A 362 21.42 19.18 -8.98
CA LEU A 362 20.72 18.02 -9.52
C LEU A 362 20.17 18.33 -10.90
N GLN A 363 19.58 19.50 -11.09
CA GLN A 363 19.04 19.95 -12.35
C GLN A 363 20.14 20.08 -13.41
N ALA A 364 21.25 20.72 -13.09
CA ALA A 364 22.40 20.85 -13.99
C ALA A 364 22.97 19.48 -14.41
N ARG A 365 23.02 18.50 -13.51
CA ARG A 365 23.51 17.14 -13.83
C ARG A 365 22.52 16.28 -14.62
N LEU A 366 21.24 16.54 -14.51
CA LEU A 366 20.19 15.74 -15.17
C LEU A 366 19.80 16.27 -16.55
N ILE A 367 19.81 17.61 -16.69
CA ILE A 367 19.35 18.31 -17.91
C ILE A 367 20.53 18.83 -18.72
N GLY A 368 21.69 19.01 -18.11
CA GLY A 368 22.85 19.69 -18.62
C GLY A 368 22.93 21.13 -18.08
N ALA A 369 24.14 21.69 -18.00
CA ALA A 369 24.29 23.10 -17.73
C ALA A 369 23.78 23.87 -18.96
N THR A 370 22.67 24.56 -18.79
CA THR A 370 22.19 25.55 -19.80
C THR A 370 23.06 26.76 -19.78
#